data_ce867017ada932088f5f9a5ba1a442bb
#
_entry.id   ce867017ada932088f5f9a5ba1a442bb
#
_cell.length_a   1.000
_cell.length_b   1.000
_cell.length_c   1.000
_cell.angle_alpha   90.00
_cell.angle_beta   90.00
_cell.angle_gamma   90.00
#
_symmetry.space_group_name_H-M   'P 1'
#
loop_
_entity.id
_entity.type
_entity.pdbx_description
1 polymer ?
#
loop_
_entity_poly.entity_id
_entity_poly.type
_entity_poly.pdbx_seq_one_letter_code
_entity_poly.pdbx_strand_id
1 'polypeptide(L)'
;MGISWTDEQKSVINSRHGNLLVSAAAGSGKTAVLVERILEMVMGVDADGNKAEEKIDIDEVLVVTFTRAAAAQMKEKIADKLEQAAEDHPEDEHIVKQLSLLPRADIMTIDSFCLGIVKDYFQMIGIDSSFDIADNAEMDLIKNDILDEVLEQKYQEASDEFIGLVAVSYTHLRAHETDQYLV
;
A
#
# COMPACT_ATOMS: atom_id res chain seq x y z
N MET A 1 0.92 -31.86 2.35
CA MET A 1 -0.54 -31.81 2.60
C MET A 1 -1.05 -30.57 1.89
N GLY A 2 -1.89 -30.72 0.86
CA GLY A 2 -2.49 -29.60 0.17
C GLY A 2 -3.43 -28.80 1.09
N ILE A 3 -3.49 -27.49 0.91
CA ILE A 3 -4.45 -26.63 1.61
C ILE A 3 -5.85 -27.04 1.13
N SER A 4 -6.76 -27.32 2.06
CA SER A 4 -8.17 -27.58 1.73
C SER A 4 -8.94 -26.26 1.82
N TRP A 5 -9.47 -25.78 0.71
CA TRP A 5 -10.28 -24.57 0.63
C TRP A 5 -11.75 -24.87 0.94
N THR A 6 -12.42 -23.96 1.66
CA THR A 6 -13.90 -24.02 1.82
C THR A 6 -14.60 -23.64 0.52
N ASP A 7 -15.90 -23.94 0.39
CA ASP A 7 -16.66 -23.62 -0.81
C ASP A 7 -16.70 -22.10 -1.08
N GLU A 8 -16.79 -21.27 -0.03
CA GLU A 8 -16.74 -19.81 -0.15
C GLU A 8 -15.36 -19.34 -0.63
N GLN A 9 -14.27 -19.93 -0.11
CA GLN A 9 -12.91 -19.60 -0.54
C GLN A 9 -12.69 -20.00 -2.00
N LYS A 10 -13.12 -21.18 -2.41
CA LYS A 10 -13.09 -21.64 -3.81
C LYS A 10 -13.88 -20.70 -4.73
N SER A 11 -15.06 -20.25 -4.30
CA SER A 11 -15.85 -19.27 -5.05
C SER A 11 -15.10 -17.97 -5.30
N VAL A 12 -14.35 -17.48 -4.30
CA VAL A 12 -13.48 -16.28 -4.45
C VAL A 12 -12.32 -16.57 -5.41
N ILE A 13 -11.64 -17.70 -5.24
CA ILE A 13 -10.49 -18.09 -6.06
C ILE A 13 -10.91 -18.21 -7.54
N ASN A 14 -12.04 -18.86 -7.83
CA ASN A 14 -12.51 -19.12 -9.19
C ASN A 14 -13.20 -17.94 -9.89
N SER A 15 -13.56 -16.88 -9.15
CA SER A 15 -14.23 -15.73 -9.75
C SER A 15 -13.27 -14.98 -10.71
N ARG A 16 -13.65 -14.83 -11.98
CA ARG A 16 -12.81 -14.18 -13.02
C ARG A 16 -13.35 -12.85 -13.52
N HIS A 17 -14.64 -12.59 -13.38
CA HIS A 17 -15.28 -11.43 -13.99
C HIS A 17 -15.95 -10.53 -12.96
N GLY A 18 -15.97 -9.22 -13.27
CA GLY A 18 -16.63 -8.19 -12.49
C GLY A 18 -15.91 -7.80 -11.21
N ASN A 19 -16.59 -7.00 -10.39
CA ASN A 19 -16.08 -6.53 -9.11
C ASN A 19 -16.45 -7.53 -8.01
N LEU A 20 -15.47 -7.99 -7.25
CA LEU A 20 -15.65 -8.91 -6.13
C LEU A 20 -15.29 -8.21 -4.81
N LEU A 21 -16.26 -8.10 -3.91
CA LEU A 21 -16.03 -7.65 -2.54
C LEU A 21 -16.02 -8.85 -1.59
N VAL A 22 -14.90 -9.07 -0.91
CA VAL A 22 -14.73 -10.18 0.04
C VAL A 22 -14.70 -9.63 1.46
N SER A 23 -15.75 -9.95 2.24
CA SER A 23 -15.82 -9.65 3.67
C SER A 23 -15.43 -10.89 4.47
N ALA A 24 -14.44 -10.78 5.33
CA ALA A 24 -13.94 -11.91 6.10
C ALA A 24 -13.26 -11.44 7.40
N ALA A 25 -13.45 -12.19 8.49
CA ALA A 25 -12.84 -11.93 9.80
C ALA A 25 -11.31 -11.97 9.78
N ALA A 26 -10.66 -11.42 10.81
CA ALA A 26 -9.23 -11.59 11.00
C ALA A 26 -8.89 -13.10 11.14
N GLY A 27 -7.79 -13.54 10.52
CA GLY A 27 -7.39 -14.95 10.55
C GLY A 27 -8.14 -15.90 9.61
N SER A 28 -9.11 -15.43 8.83
CA SER A 28 -9.88 -16.27 7.88
C SER A 28 -9.12 -16.70 6.61
N GLY A 29 -7.84 -16.40 6.51
CA GLY A 29 -7.04 -16.79 5.35
C GLY A 29 -7.14 -15.86 4.14
N LYS A 30 -7.65 -14.61 4.27
CA LYS A 30 -7.81 -13.65 3.15
C LYS A 30 -6.58 -13.56 2.24
N THR A 31 -5.40 -13.39 2.84
CA THR A 31 -4.15 -13.30 2.07
C THR A 31 -3.81 -14.60 1.35
N ALA A 32 -4.07 -15.75 1.96
CA ALA A 32 -3.83 -17.05 1.33
C ALA A 32 -4.76 -17.26 0.13
N VAL A 33 -6.05 -16.93 0.29
CA VAL A 33 -7.03 -16.97 -0.80
C VAL A 33 -6.66 -16.03 -1.96
N LEU A 34 -6.18 -14.81 -1.64
CA LEU A 34 -5.75 -13.87 -2.67
C LEU A 34 -4.52 -14.36 -3.42
N VAL A 35 -3.52 -14.87 -2.71
CA VAL A 35 -2.32 -15.46 -3.33
C VAL A 35 -2.71 -16.63 -4.25
N GLU A 36 -3.55 -17.54 -3.76
CA GLU A 36 -4.01 -18.69 -4.56
C GLU A 36 -4.76 -18.24 -5.81
N ARG A 37 -5.67 -17.27 -5.66
CA ARG A 37 -6.40 -16.69 -6.80
C ARG A 37 -5.45 -16.14 -7.88
N ILE A 38 -4.41 -15.38 -7.46
CA ILE A 38 -3.41 -14.83 -8.40
C ILE A 38 -2.67 -15.98 -9.10
N LEU A 39 -2.22 -16.97 -8.34
CA LEU A 39 -1.50 -18.12 -8.88
C LEU A 39 -2.33 -18.90 -9.89
N GLU A 40 -3.59 -19.18 -9.59
CA GLU A 40 -4.47 -19.90 -10.52
C GLU A 40 -4.77 -19.09 -11.79
N MET A 41 -4.90 -17.77 -11.69
CA MET A 41 -5.03 -16.90 -12.85
C MET A 41 -3.76 -16.93 -13.71
N VAL A 42 -2.61 -16.91 -13.09
CA VAL A 42 -1.29 -16.93 -13.77
C VAL A 42 -1.01 -18.32 -14.35
N MET A 43 -1.28 -19.37 -13.62
CA MET A 43 -1.06 -20.75 -14.10
C MET A 43 -2.15 -21.23 -15.07
N GLY A 44 -3.29 -20.55 -15.13
CA GLY A 44 -4.42 -20.91 -15.99
C GLY A 44 -5.11 -22.19 -15.55
N VAL A 45 -5.32 -22.30 -14.24
CA VAL A 45 -6.08 -23.41 -13.62
C VAL A 45 -7.15 -22.86 -12.70
N ASP A 46 -8.10 -23.68 -12.29
CA ASP A 46 -9.07 -23.36 -11.25
C ASP A 46 -8.69 -24.01 -9.90
N ALA A 47 -9.46 -23.71 -8.82
CA ALA A 47 -9.23 -24.25 -7.47
C ALA A 47 -9.33 -25.79 -7.37
N ASP A 48 -9.81 -26.46 -8.38
CA ASP A 48 -9.90 -27.91 -8.47
C ASP A 48 -8.84 -28.50 -9.43
N GLY A 49 -7.94 -27.64 -9.99
CA GLY A 49 -6.84 -28.02 -10.87
C GLY A 49 -7.24 -28.21 -12.34
N ASN A 50 -8.47 -27.83 -12.73
CA ASN A 50 -8.89 -27.91 -14.14
C ASN A 50 -8.32 -26.72 -14.91
N LYS A 51 -8.08 -26.90 -16.22
CA LYS A 51 -7.59 -25.81 -17.07
C LYS A 51 -8.61 -24.69 -17.16
N ALA A 52 -8.18 -23.45 -16.85
CA ALA A 52 -8.94 -22.25 -17.11
C ALA A 52 -8.80 -21.82 -18.58
N GLU A 53 -9.80 -21.09 -19.08
CA GLU A 53 -9.81 -20.64 -20.50
C GLU A 53 -8.77 -19.54 -20.76
N GLU A 54 -8.42 -18.73 -19.76
CA GLU A 54 -7.51 -17.60 -19.87
C GLU A 54 -6.36 -17.71 -18.88
N LYS A 55 -5.15 -17.48 -19.36
CA LYS A 55 -3.94 -17.23 -18.55
C LYS A 55 -3.57 -15.76 -18.65
N ILE A 56 -3.11 -15.19 -17.56
CA ILE A 56 -2.56 -13.83 -17.52
C ILE A 56 -1.09 -13.88 -17.09
N ASP A 57 -0.30 -12.94 -17.52
CA ASP A 57 1.06 -12.79 -17.02
C ASP A 57 1.04 -12.06 -15.65
N ILE A 58 1.97 -12.39 -14.76
CA ILE A 58 2.01 -11.84 -13.40
C ILE A 58 2.25 -10.32 -13.39
N ASP A 59 2.89 -9.77 -14.41
CA ASP A 59 3.11 -8.34 -14.60
C ASP A 59 1.90 -7.59 -15.20
N GLU A 60 0.82 -8.32 -15.54
CA GLU A 60 -0.48 -7.73 -15.90
C GLU A 60 -1.40 -7.57 -14.68
N VAL A 61 -0.96 -8.00 -13.49
CA VAL A 61 -1.75 -7.94 -12.24
C VAL A 61 -1.23 -6.82 -11.35
N LEU A 62 -2.13 -5.91 -10.96
CA LEU A 62 -1.85 -4.93 -9.92
C LEU A 62 -2.38 -5.42 -8.57
N VAL A 63 -1.49 -5.55 -7.59
CA VAL A 63 -1.85 -5.91 -6.21
C VAL A 63 -1.44 -4.78 -5.27
N VAL A 64 -2.42 -4.19 -4.60
CA VAL A 64 -2.17 -3.07 -3.68
C VAL A 64 -2.41 -3.49 -2.24
N THR A 65 -1.49 -3.09 -1.36
CA THR A 65 -1.56 -3.35 0.08
C THR A 65 -1.40 -2.05 0.87
N PHE A 66 -1.68 -2.09 2.18
CA PHE A 66 -1.46 -0.92 3.04
C PHE A 66 -0.03 -0.82 3.58
N THR A 67 0.71 -1.93 3.64
CA THR A 67 2.06 -1.94 4.21
C THR A 67 3.07 -2.58 3.27
N ARG A 68 4.30 -2.07 3.28
CA ARG A 68 5.42 -2.66 2.52
C ARG A 68 5.69 -4.10 2.92
N ALA A 69 5.56 -4.41 4.23
CA ALA A 69 5.73 -5.77 4.73
C ALA A 69 4.69 -6.75 4.14
N ALA A 70 3.41 -6.33 4.04
CA ALA A 70 2.38 -7.15 3.42
C ALA A 70 2.62 -7.39 1.93
N ALA A 71 3.06 -6.36 1.20
CA ALA A 71 3.42 -6.49 -0.22
C ALA A 71 4.60 -7.46 -0.43
N ALA A 72 5.66 -7.29 0.37
CA ALA A 72 6.84 -8.18 0.32
C ALA A 72 6.48 -9.64 0.64
N GLN A 73 5.70 -9.87 1.72
CA GLN A 73 5.25 -11.21 2.10
C GLN A 73 4.37 -11.86 1.03
N MET A 74 3.55 -11.06 0.35
CA MET A 74 2.72 -11.58 -0.75
C MET A 74 3.57 -11.98 -1.94
N LYS A 75 4.54 -11.13 -2.33
CA LYS A 75 5.48 -11.42 -3.42
C LYS A 75 6.32 -12.67 -3.15
N GLU A 76 6.82 -12.83 -1.92
CA GLU A 76 7.54 -14.03 -1.46
C GLU A 76 6.67 -15.29 -1.60
N LYS A 77 5.44 -15.27 -1.11
CA LYS A 77 4.53 -16.44 -1.21
C LYS A 77 4.19 -16.81 -2.66
N ILE A 78 4.07 -15.83 -3.55
CA ILE A 78 3.86 -16.08 -4.97
C ILE A 78 5.13 -16.68 -5.58
N ALA A 79 6.30 -16.17 -5.23
CA ALA A 79 7.59 -16.71 -5.67
C ALA A 79 7.74 -18.19 -5.30
N ASP A 80 7.59 -18.51 -3.99
CA ASP A 80 7.71 -19.89 -3.48
C ASP A 80 6.81 -20.87 -4.23
N LYS A 81 5.58 -20.44 -4.50
CA LYS A 81 4.60 -21.28 -5.21
C LYS A 81 4.91 -21.45 -6.69
N LEU A 82 5.37 -20.39 -7.37
CA LEU A 82 5.79 -20.48 -8.76
C LEU A 82 7.07 -21.30 -8.91
N GLU A 83 8.01 -21.19 -7.98
CA GLU A 83 9.23 -22.01 -7.95
C GLU A 83 8.86 -23.50 -7.78
N GLN A 84 7.99 -23.82 -6.83
CA GLN A 84 7.51 -25.19 -6.65
C GLN A 84 6.80 -25.72 -7.90
N ALA A 85 5.94 -24.90 -8.52
CA ALA A 85 5.25 -25.29 -9.75
C ALA A 85 6.23 -25.53 -10.93
N ALA A 86 7.30 -24.72 -11.02
CA ALA A 86 8.34 -24.91 -12.04
C ALA A 86 9.19 -26.15 -11.79
N GLU A 87 9.42 -26.55 -10.54
CA GLU A 87 10.07 -27.81 -10.20
C GLU A 87 9.21 -29.02 -10.55
N ASP A 88 7.89 -28.92 -10.28
CA ASP A 88 6.94 -30.00 -10.57
C ASP A 88 6.65 -30.14 -12.07
N HIS A 89 6.76 -29.05 -12.84
CA HIS A 89 6.47 -28.98 -14.28
C HIS A 89 7.56 -28.24 -15.04
N PRO A 90 8.80 -28.77 -15.10
CA PRO A 90 9.94 -28.09 -15.73
C PRO A 90 9.78 -27.89 -17.24
N GLU A 91 8.86 -28.60 -17.87
CA GLU A 91 8.50 -28.48 -19.29
C GLU A 91 7.52 -27.34 -19.58
N ASP A 92 6.91 -26.73 -18.55
CA ASP A 92 5.97 -25.62 -18.75
C ASP A 92 6.71 -24.29 -18.84
N GLU A 93 7.04 -23.89 -20.08
CA GLU A 93 7.74 -22.64 -20.39
C GLU A 93 6.96 -21.41 -19.85
N HIS A 94 5.67 -21.48 -19.72
CA HIS A 94 4.87 -20.38 -19.19
C HIS A 94 5.18 -20.14 -17.71
N ILE A 95 5.26 -21.17 -16.88
CA ILE A 95 5.58 -21.05 -15.45
C ILE A 95 6.99 -20.47 -15.28
N VAL A 96 7.97 -20.95 -16.05
CA VAL A 96 9.33 -20.40 -16.04
C VAL A 96 9.36 -18.93 -16.45
N LYS A 97 8.55 -18.53 -17.44
CA LYS A 97 8.38 -17.14 -17.83
C LYS A 97 7.84 -16.30 -16.66
N GLN A 98 6.85 -16.78 -15.92
CA GLN A 98 6.25 -16.05 -14.79
C GLN A 98 7.28 -15.76 -13.68
N LEU A 99 8.17 -16.68 -13.37
CA LEU A 99 9.29 -16.45 -12.44
C LEU A 99 10.18 -15.29 -12.91
N SER A 100 10.44 -15.20 -14.19
CA SER A 100 11.26 -14.12 -14.77
C SER A 100 10.53 -12.76 -14.76
N LEU A 101 9.21 -12.74 -14.80
CA LEU A 101 8.37 -11.55 -14.77
C LEU A 101 8.08 -11.06 -13.33
N LEU A 102 8.10 -11.94 -12.34
CA LEU A 102 7.74 -11.64 -10.95
C LEU A 102 8.50 -10.44 -10.34
N PRO A 103 9.80 -10.21 -10.61
CA PRO A 103 10.47 -9.00 -10.13
C PRO A 103 9.80 -7.69 -10.58
N ARG A 104 9.18 -7.69 -11.77
CA ARG A 104 8.50 -6.55 -12.40
C ARG A 104 7.03 -6.45 -12.04
N ALA A 105 6.47 -7.48 -11.39
CA ALA A 105 5.06 -7.51 -11.01
C ALA A 105 4.72 -6.37 -10.03
N ASP A 106 3.61 -5.70 -10.30
CA ASP A 106 3.09 -4.57 -9.53
C ASP A 106 2.41 -5.03 -8.23
N ILE A 107 3.21 -5.55 -7.29
CA ILE A 107 2.80 -5.94 -5.94
C ILE A 107 3.41 -4.94 -4.97
N MET A 108 2.65 -3.94 -4.55
CA MET A 108 3.17 -2.78 -3.83
C MET A 108 2.17 -2.16 -2.87
N THR A 109 2.57 -1.11 -2.15
CA THR A 109 1.63 -0.30 -1.38
C THR A 109 0.87 0.67 -2.28
N ILE A 110 -0.32 1.11 -1.81
CA ILE A 110 -1.11 2.10 -2.54
C ILE A 110 -0.33 3.41 -2.74
N ASP A 111 0.48 3.83 -1.76
CA ASP A 111 1.32 5.03 -1.87
C ASP A 111 2.39 4.87 -2.96
N SER A 112 3.03 3.68 -3.02
CA SER A 112 4.02 3.38 -4.06
C SER A 112 3.40 3.38 -5.46
N PHE A 113 2.19 2.84 -5.60
CA PHE A 113 1.44 2.87 -6.84
C PHE A 113 1.10 4.30 -7.26
N CYS A 114 0.55 5.11 -6.34
CA CYS A 114 0.25 6.52 -6.60
C CYS A 114 1.50 7.32 -6.98
N LEU A 115 2.62 7.07 -6.29
CA LEU A 115 3.90 7.72 -6.62
C LEU A 115 4.39 7.32 -8.02
N GLY A 116 4.22 6.06 -8.42
CA GLY A 116 4.52 5.59 -9.77
C GLY A 116 3.74 6.38 -10.81
N ILE A 117 2.42 6.51 -10.64
CA ILE A 117 1.57 7.31 -11.53
C ILE A 117 2.03 8.77 -11.60
N VAL A 118 2.34 9.38 -10.45
CA VAL A 118 2.85 10.78 -10.43
C VAL A 118 4.16 10.89 -11.21
N LYS A 119 5.06 9.92 -11.05
CA LYS A 119 6.34 9.89 -11.78
C LYS A 119 6.19 9.70 -13.29
N ASP A 120 5.19 8.94 -13.71
CA ASP A 120 4.94 8.69 -15.14
C ASP A 120 4.24 9.88 -15.81
N TYR A 121 3.41 10.61 -15.07
CA TYR A 121 2.55 11.68 -15.57
C TYR A 121 2.85 13.06 -14.97
N PHE A 122 4.04 13.28 -14.40
CA PHE A 122 4.43 14.55 -13.73
C PHE A 122 4.19 15.79 -14.59
N GLN A 123 4.40 15.69 -15.91
CA GLN A 123 4.20 16.80 -16.83
C GLN A 123 2.73 17.25 -16.90
N MET A 124 1.78 16.30 -16.77
CA MET A 124 0.34 16.60 -16.86
C MET A 124 -0.17 17.37 -15.63
N ILE A 125 0.50 17.23 -14.50
CA ILE A 125 0.14 17.87 -13.23
C ILE A 125 1.04 19.06 -12.88
N GLY A 126 1.96 19.45 -13.79
CA GLY A 126 2.83 20.60 -13.61
C GLY A 126 3.88 20.47 -12.51
N ILE A 127 4.26 19.24 -12.15
CA ILE A 127 5.33 18.96 -11.18
C ILE A 127 6.66 18.84 -11.92
N ASP A 128 7.75 19.29 -11.32
CA ASP A 128 9.11 19.13 -11.85
C ASP A 128 9.51 17.65 -11.86
N SER A 129 10.25 17.22 -12.88
CA SER A 129 10.72 15.82 -12.99
C SER A 129 11.69 15.40 -11.88
N SER A 130 12.31 16.37 -11.22
CA SER A 130 13.24 16.18 -10.10
C SER A 130 12.57 16.18 -8.74
N PHE A 131 11.23 16.18 -8.68
CA PHE A 131 10.53 16.15 -7.40
C PHE A 131 10.92 14.92 -6.58
N ASP A 132 11.03 15.11 -5.27
CA ASP A 132 11.24 14.03 -4.31
C ASP A 132 10.21 14.10 -3.19
N ILE A 133 10.09 13.03 -2.44
CA ILE A 133 9.24 12.99 -1.25
C ILE A 133 10.08 13.45 -0.07
N ALA A 134 9.68 14.58 0.51
CA ALA A 134 10.31 15.10 1.70
C ALA A 134 10.30 14.09 2.85
N ASP A 135 11.41 13.95 3.54
CA ASP A 135 11.46 13.15 4.76
C ASP A 135 10.81 13.89 5.96
N ASN A 136 10.70 13.20 7.09
CA ASN A 136 10.03 13.78 8.27
C ASN A 136 10.78 15.01 8.81
N ALA A 137 12.11 15.04 8.73
CA ALA A 137 12.89 16.15 9.22
C ALA A 137 12.73 17.41 8.33
N GLU A 138 12.74 17.21 7.01
CA GLU A 138 12.44 18.27 6.04
C GLU A 138 11.01 18.79 6.21
N MET A 139 10.03 17.89 6.39
CA MET A 139 8.65 18.27 6.64
C MET A 139 8.48 19.06 7.93
N ASP A 140 9.18 18.72 8.98
CA ASP A 140 9.11 19.43 10.26
C ASP A 140 9.77 20.84 10.16
N LEU A 141 10.85 20.98 9.41
CA LEU A 141 11.43 22.29 9.11
C LEU A 141 10.44 23.16 8.33
N ILE A 142 9.88 22.66 7.23
CA ILE A 142 8.91 23.41 6.42
C ILE A 142 7.69 23.81 7.25
N LYS A 143 7.18 22.92 8.10
CA LYS A 143 6.03 23.22 8.98
C LYS A 143 6.35 24.33 9.98
N ASN A 144 7.55 24.31 10.57
CA ASN A 144 7.97 25.34 11.51
C ASN A 144 8.11 26.71 10.82
N ASP A 145 8.75 26.75 9.65
CA ASP A 145 8.89 27.98 8.87
C ASP A 145 7.52 28.56 8.49
N ILE A 146 6.60 27.72 8.00
CA ILE A 146 5.22 28.15 7.68
C ILE A 146 4.47 28.59 8.92
N LEU A 147 4.64 27.91 10.05
CA LEU A 147 4.00 28.28 11.30
C LEU A 147 4.46 29.65 11.77
N ASP A 148 5.75 29.91 11.72
CA ASP A 148 6.33 31.20 12.08
C ASP A 148 5.81 32.34 11.17
N GLU A 149 5.75 32.08 9.85
CA GLU A 149 5.20 33.04 8.89
C GLU A 149 3.71 33.34 9.16
N VAL A 150 2.91 32.28 9.38
CA VAL A 150 1.48 32.45 9.70
C VAL A 150 1.28 33.21 11.02
N LEU A 151 2.06 32.88 12.04
CA LEU A 151 2.00 33.60 13.32
C LEU A 151 2.37 35.08 13.17
N GLU A 152 3.46 35.37 12.44
CA GLU A 152 3.86 36.76 12.19
C GLU A 152 2.78 37.52 11.44
N GLN A 153 2.18 36.93 10.40
CA GLN A 153 1.05 37.52 9.70
C GLN A 153 -0.14 37.81 10.65
N LYS A 154 -0.48 36.86 11.50
CA LYS A 154 -1.58 37.02 12.47
C LYS A 154 -1.30 38.08 13.52
N TYR A 155 -0.03 38.25 13.97
CA TYR A 155 0.37 39.31 14.84
C TYR A 155 0.26 40.71 14.16
N GLN A 156 0.58 40.77 12.85
CA GLN A 156 0.42 42.04 12.09
C GLN A 156 -1.06 42.40 11.86
N GLU A 157 -1.92 41.40 11.60
CA GLU A 157 -3.36 41.61 11.47
C GLU A 157 -4.01 42.05 12.79
N ALA A 158 -3.47 41.59 13.92
CA ALA A 158 -3.85 41.96 15.30
C ALA A 158 -5.36 41.89 15.56
N SER A 159 -6.04 40.84 15.05
CA SER A 159 -7.48 40.65 15.29
C SER A 159 -7.77 40.39 16.77
N ASP A 160 -8.90 40.88 17.28
CA ASP A 160 -9.31 40.68 18.67
C ASP A 160 -9.40 39.20 19.06
N GLU A 161 -9.83 38.34 18.13
CA GLU A 161 -9.89 36.90 18.34
C GLU A 161 -8.49 36.28 18.51
N PHE A 162 -7.51 36.69 17.68
CA PHE A 162 -6.14 36.20 17.78
C PHE A 162 -5.45 36.69 19.06
N ILE A 163 -5.62 37.95 19.41
CA ILE A 163 -5.09 38.51 20.67
C ILE A 163 -5.70 37.76 21.87
N GLY A 164 -7.01 37.47 21.83
CA GLY A 164 -7.68 36.70 22.86
C GLY A 164 -7.10 35.27 22.97
N LEU A 165 -6.83 34.59 21.86
CA LEU A 165 -6.21 33.28 21.83
C LEU A 165 -4.81 33.27 22.44
N VAL A 166 -3.99 34.20 22.06
CA VAL A 166 -2.62 34.35 22.58
C VAL A 166 -2.64 34.63 24.11
N ALA A 167 -3.52 35.49 24.58
CA ALA A 167 -3.65 35.81 26.01
C ALA A 167 -4.03 34.57 26.84
N VAL A 168 -4.96 33.74 26.35
CA VAL A 168 -5.34 32.46 27.01
C VAL A 168 -4.18 31.49 27.01
N SER A 169 -3.51 31.30 25.88
CA SER A 169 -2.36 30.37 25.76
C SER A 169 -1.20 30.77 26.68
N TYR A 170 -0.91 32.06 26.79
CA TYR A 170 0.12 32.54 27.68
C TYR A 170 -0.20 32.33 29.17
N THR A 171 -1.46 32.47 29.59
CA THR A 171 -1.88 32.19 30.95
C THR A 171 -1.78 30.71 31.32
N HIS A 172 -2.08 29.80 30.40
CA HIS A 172 -1.93 28.37 30.61
C HIS A 172 -0.46 27.94 30.72
N LEU A 173 0.43 28.45 29.87
CA LEU A 173 1.87 28.18 29.95
C LEU A 173 2.46 28.66 31.28
N ARG A 174 2.07 29.84 31.74
CA ARG A 174 2.55 30.41 33.01
C ARG A 174 2.02 29.65 34.23
N ALA A 175 0.81 29.09 34.18
CA ALA A 175 0.26 28.26 35.25
C ALA A 175 1.05 26.95 35.41
N HIS A 176 1.51 26.33 34.33
CA HIS A 176 2.37 25.15 34.37
C HIS A 176 3.79 25.40 34.90
N GLU A 177 4.36 26.61 34.64
CA GLU A 177 5.68 26.97 35.17
C GLU A 177 5.64 27.23 36.68
N THR A 178 4.54 27.78 37.20
CA THR A 178 4.41 28.08 38.64
C THR A 178 4.19 26.82 39.48
N ASP A 179 3.60 25.75 38.94
CA ASP A 179 3.42 24.51 39.67
C ASP A 179 4.70 23.67 39.80
N GLN A 180 5.75 23.95 39.01
CA GLN A 180 7.06 23.29 39.10
C GLN A 180 8.00 23.89 40.17
N TYR A 181 7.68 25.04 40.75
CA TYR A 181 8.50 25.70 41.76
C TYR A 181 7.92 25.64 43.17
N LEU A 182 6.85 24.84 43.40
CA LEU A 182 6.25 24.63 44.72
C LEU A 182 6.45 23.16 45.17
N VAL A 183 7.73 22.76 45.34
CA VAL A 183 8.10 21.55 46.12
C VAL A 183 9.25 21.93 47.02
#